data_0de357a0f8c2406e9d1587d9c725a6a0
#
_entry.id   0de357a0f8c2406e9d1587d9c725a6a0
#
_cell.length_a   1.000
_cell.length_b   1.000
_cell.length_c   1.000
_cell.angle_alpha   90.00
_cell.angle_beta   90.00
_cell.angle_gamma   90.00
#
_symmetry.space_group_name_H-M   'P 1'
#
loop_
_entity.id
_entity.type
_entity.pdbx_description
1 polymer ?
#
loop_
_entity_poly.entity_id
_entity_poly.type
_entity_poly.pdbx_seq_one_letter_code
_entity_poly.pdbx_strand_id
1 'polypeptide(L)'
;MTDRVKPYASILFDDPPVLRDKLHQQVARGFRAIKMGWRPFGRVSRKLDERLIKMARETVGDDIELMVDAGGSEQFWPHGVSWARETARMLGAYGIVWFEEALRPDDLQGFKELRQSSPVLVATGEVFTRRQTFQPYITERALDVIQPDLTKCGGLSEGRRLAWMAHDHGVLLVPHGWNTGVGVAADLALSAAMPVAKWVEYQTGVPYIEELVLPAFKLDAEGMLPVPTAPGLGISLNPDAIARYSR
;
A
#
# COMPACT_ATOMS: atom_id res chain seq x y z
N MET A 1 2.09 8.41 19.62
CA MET A 1 3.20 8.54 18.64
C MET A 1 4.15 7.38 18.83
N THR A 2 4.65 6.81 17.75
CA THR A 2 5.67 5.77 17.76
C THR A 2 6.96 6.29 17.12
N ASP A 3 8.10 5.67 17.44
CA ASP A 3 9.42 6.00 16.88
C ASP A 3 9.77 5.15 15.64
N ARG A 4 8.91 4.21 15.29
CA ARG A 4 9.06 3.31 14.15
C ARG A 4 7.72 2.84 13.61
N VAL A 5 7.65 2.52 12.32
CA VAL A 5 6.43 2.05 11.63
C VAL A 5 6.73 0.77 10.86
N LYS A 6 5.78 -0.16 10.81
CA LYS A 6 5.90 -1.38 10.02
C LYS A 6 5.79 -1.04 8.52
N PRO A 7 6.83 -1.24 7.70
CA PRO A 7 6.71 -1.13 6.26
C PRO A 7 6.17 -2.41 5.64
N TYR A 8 5.49 -2.27 4.52
CA TYR A 8 5.34 -3.39 3.60
C TYR A 8 6.17 -3.14 2.33
N ALA A 9 6.85 -4.20 1.86
CA ALA A 9 7.52 -4.14 0.56
C ALA A 9 6.45 -4.10 -0.54
N SER A 10 6.44 -3.04 -1.35
CA SER A 10 5.53 -2.94 -2.50
C SER A 10 6.25 -3.41 -3.75
N ILE A 11 5.71 -4.45 -4.38
CA ILE A 11 6.25 -5.09 -5.59
C ILE A 11 5.14 -5.29 -6.62
N LEU A 12 5.52 -5.41 -7.89
CA LEU A 12 4.57 -5.78 -8.94
C LEU A 12 4.46 -7.30 -9.05
N PHE A 13 3.24 -7.79 -9.32
CA PHE A 13 3.06 -9.16 -9.79
C PHE A 13 3.92 -9.43 -11.03
N ASP A 14 4.31 -10.68 -11.20
CA ASP A 14 5.10 -11.14 -12.33
C ASP A 14 4.78 -12.61 -12.62
N ASP A 15 5.43 -13.20 -13.63
CA ASP A 15 5.38 -14.63 -13.86
C ASP A 15 5.84 -15.40 -12.61
N PRO A 16 5.27 -16.59 -12.33
CA PRO A 16 5.48 -17.29 -11.07
C PRO A 16 6.94 -17.45 -10.62
N PRO A 17 7.91 -17.82 -11.47
CA PRO A 17 9.31 -17.91 -11.04
C PRO A 17 9.87 -16.56 -10.57
N VAL A 18 9.65 -15.50 -11.36
CA VAL A 18 10.14 -14.15 -11.07
C VAL A 18 9.51 -13.60 -9.80
N LEU A 19 8.19 -13.80 -9.63
CA LEU A 19 7.48 -13.37 -8.42
C LEU A 19 8.02 -14.10 -7.17
N ARG A 20 8.31 -15.39 -7.27
CA ARG A 20 8.90 -16.17 -6.15
C ARG A 20 10.25 -15.59 -5.74
N ASP A 21 11.11 -15.29 -6.69
CA ASP A 21 12.43 -14.70 -6.40
C ASP A 21 12.30 -13.32 -5.75
N LYS A 22 11.38 -12.48 -6.24
CA LYS A 22 11.08 -11.19 -5.61
C LYS A 22 10.62 -11.37 -4.16
N LEU A 23 9.71 -12.30 -3.89
CA LEU A 23 9.20 -12.58 -2.54
C LEU A 23 10.33 -13.03 -1.60
N HIS A 24 11.16 -14.00 -2.01
CA HIS A 24 12.32 -14.43 -1.24
C HIS A 24 13.27 -13.26 -0.94
N GLN A 25 13.52 -12.40 -1.93
CA GLN A 25 14.37 -11.23 -1.76
C GLN A 25 13.83 -10.27 -0.69
N GLN A 26 12.51 -10.01 -0.67
CA GLN A 26 11.95 -9.09 0.34
C GLN A 26 11.98 -9.72 1.75
N VAL A 27 11.68 -11.00 1.88
CA VAL A 27 11.80 -11.71 3.16
C VAL A 27 13.25 -11.69 3.66
N ALA A 28 14.23 -11.95 2.79
CA ALA A 28 15.65 -11.89 3.11
C ALA A 28 16.13 -10.48 3.51
N ARG A 29 15.51 -9.42 2.99
CA ARG A 29 15.74 -8.02 3.40
C ARG A 29 15.17 -7.69 4.78
N GLY A 30 14.34 -8.56 5.36
CA GLY A 30 13.72 -8.39 6.67
C GLY A 30 12.29 -7.87 6.67
N PHE A 31 11.66 -7.68 5.51
CA PHE A 31 10.24 -7.29 5.46
C PHE A 31 9.34 -8.37 6.05
N ARG A 32 8.37 -7.96 6.87
CA ARG A 32 7.34 -8.81 7.48
C ARG A 32 5.95 -8.63 6.85
N ALA A 33 5.86 -7.75 5.86
CA ALA A 33 4.66 -7.50 5.08
C ALA A 33 5.04 -7.22 3.62
N ILE A 34 4.26 -7.73 2.66
CA ILE A 34 4.52 -7.57 1.23
C ILE A 34 3.19 -7.34 0.51
N LYS A 35 3.11 -6.27 -0.29
CA LYS A 35 2.01 -6.01 -1.22
C LYS A 35 2.44 -6.37 -2.63
N MET A 36 1.62 -7.16 -3.32
CA MET A 36 1.79 -7.50 -4.73
C MET A 36 0.71 -6.78 -5.53
N GLY A 37 1.11 -6.03 -6.55
CA GLY A 37 0.16 -5.23 -7.31
C GLY A 37 0.22 -5.40 -8.83
N TRP A 38 -0.89 -5.03 -9.47
CA TRP A 38 -1.03 -4.86 -10.92
C TRP A 38 -0.76 -6.14 -11.74
N ARG A 39 -0.23 -6.00 -12.96
CA ARG A 39 0.10 -7.09 -13.91
C ARG A 39 0.34 -8.47 -13.28
N PRO A 40 0.02 -9.55 -13.80
CA PRO A 40 -1.09 -9.88 -14.66
C PRO A 40 -2.38 -10.13 -13.87
N PHE A 41 -2.37 -9.86 -12.54
CA PHE A 41 -3.49 -10.12 -11.62
C PHE A 41 -4.76 -9.38 -12.08
N GLY A 42 -5.88 -10.09 -12.14
CA GLY A 42 -7.15 -9.58 -12.64
C GLY A 42 -7.22 -9.35 -14.17
N ARG A 43 -6.18 -9.67 -14.93
CA ARG A 43 -6.12 -9.34 -16.37
C ARG A 43 -6.06 -10.54 -17.31
N VAL A 44 -5.66 -11.70 -16.80
CA VAL A 44 -5.48 -12.89 -17.63
C VAL A 44 -6.57 -13.94 -17.36
N SER A 45 -6.63 -14.46 -16.14
CA SER A 45 -7.67 -15.42 -15.73
C SER A 45 -7.69 -15.60 -14.21
N ARG A 46 -8.86 -15.90 -13.66
CA ARG A 46 -9.01 -16.25 -12.23
C ARG A 46 -8.13 -17.40 -11.79
N LYS A 47 -7.93 -18.40 -12.66
CA LYS A 47 -7.05 -19.53 -12.37
C LYS A 47 -5.58 -19.12 -12.22
N LEU A 48 -5.14 -18.14 -12.99
CA LEU A 48 -3.81 -17.57 -12.84
C LEU A 48 -3.72 -16.76 -11.56
N ASP A 49 -4.73 -15.92 -11.27
CA ASP A 49 -4.79 -15.10 -10.07
C ASP A 49 -4.66 -15.97 -8.81
N GLU A 50 -5.48 -17.01 -8.69
CA GLU A 50 -5.41 -17.94 -7.56
C GLU A 50 -4.06 -18.68 -7.48
N ARG A 51 -3.50 -19.11 -8.62
CA ARG A 51 -2.18 -19.75 -8.64
C ARG A 51 -1.07 -18.83 -8.16
N LEU A 52 -1.11 -17.54 -8.50
CA LEU A 52 -0.15 -16.55 -8.04
C LEU A 52 -0.25 -16.34 -6.53
N ILE A 53 -1.46 -16.20 -6.00
CA ILE A 53 -1.70 -16.00 -4.56
C ILE A 53 -1.29 -17.23 -3.75
N LYS A 54 -1.70 -18.42 -4.19
CA LYS A 54 -1.30 -19.68 -3.56
C LYS A 54 0.23 -19.82 -3.50
N MET A 55 0.88 -19.63 -4.65
CA MET A 55 2.35 -19.70 -4.74
C MET A 55 3.01 -18.65 -3.84
N ALA A 56 2.49 -17.43 -3.78
CA ALA A 56 3.04 -16.39 -2.92
C ALA A 56 2.94 -16.80 -1.43
N ARG A 57 1.78 -17.30 -0.97
CA ARG A 57 1.60 -17.78 0.41
C ARG A 57 2.53 -18.94 0.73
N GLU A 58 2.62 -19.93 -0.16
CA GLU A 58 3.53 -21.07 -0.02
C GLU A 58 5.01 -20.65 0.01
N THR A 59 5.36 -19.57 -0.68
CA THR A 59 6.75 -19.06 -0.73
C THR A 59 7.16 -18.37 0.55
N VAL A 60 6.29 -17.55 1.14
CA VAL A 60 6.67 -16.70 2.29
C VAL A 60 6.25 -17.29 3.65
N GLY A 61 5.38 -18.32 3.66
CA GLY A 61 4.84 -18.89 4.90
C GLY A 61 3.77 -18.01 5.55
N ASP A 62 3.27 -18.43 6.71
CA ASP A 62 2.14 -17.78 7.40
C ASP A 62 2.53 -16.54 8.20
N ASP A 63 3.82 -16.39 8.54
CA ASP A 63 4.32 -15.28 9.37
C ASP A 63 4.45 -13.95 8.61
N ILE A 64 4.36 -13.97 7.28
CA ILE A 64 4.42 -12.77 6.43
C ILE A 64 3.02 -12.30 6.06
N GLU A 65 2.71 -11.05 6.38
CA GLU A 65 1.48 -10.41 5.92
C GLU A 65 1.53 -10.19 4.41
N LEU A 66 0.53 -10.69 3.70
CA LEU A 66 0.40 -10.47 2.25
C LEU A 66 -0.81 -9.58 1.96
N MET A 67 -0.63 -8.65 1.03
CA MET A 67 -1.64 -7.73 0.53
C MET A 67 -1.69 -7.81 -0.99
N VAL A 68 -2.85 -7.50 -1.55
CA VAL A 68 -3.06 -7.55 -3.01
C VAL A 68 -3.68 -6.25 -3.49
N ASP A 69 -3.06 -5.68 -4.53
CA ASP A 69 -3.56 -4.52 -5.26
C ASP A 69 -3.93 -4.95 -6.69
N ALA A 70 -5.20 -4.79 -7.04
CA ALA A 70 -5.69 -5.13 -8.38
C ALA A 70 -5.41 -4.03 -9.42
N GLY A 71 -5.13 -2.79 -9.00
CA GLY A 71 -4.93 -1.66 -9.89
C GLY A 71 -6.21 -1.26 -10.63
N GLY A 72 -7.34 -1.21 -9.93
CA GLY A 72 -8.63 -0.83 -10.51
C GLY A 72 -8.74 0.64 -10.89
N SER A 73 -7.75 1.46 -10.56
CA SER A 73 -7.59 2.83 -11.05
C SER A 73 -7.10 2.89 -12.52
N GLU A 74 -6.73 1.77 -13.12
CA GLU A 74 -6.38 1.70 -14.53
C GLU A 74 -7.55 2.11 -15.43
N GLN A 75 -7.26 2.88 -16.49
CA GLN A 75 -8.26 3.48 -17.37
C GLN A 75 -9.31 2.51 -17.93
N PHE A 76 -8.93 1.27 -18.18
CA PHE A 76 -9.79 0.25 -18.78
C PHE A 76 -10.05 -0.94 -17.85
N TRP A 77 -10.19 -0.68 -16.53
CA TRP A 77 -10.51 -1.75 -15.58
C TRP A 77 -11.83 -2.42 -15.93
N PRO A 78 -11.84 -3.73 -16.26
CA PRO A 78 -13.02 -4.38 -16.83
C PRO A 78 -13.97 -4.97 -15.78
N HIS A 79 -13.57 -5.01 -14.51
CA HIS A 79 -14.26 -5.77 -13.48
C HIS A 79 -15.20 -4.92 -12.63
N GLY A 80 -16.34 -5.51 -12.27
CA GLY A 80 -17.31 -4.95 -11.34
C GLY A 80 -17.36 -5.75 -10.03
N VAL A 81 -18.35 -5.41 -9.20
CA VAL A 81 -18.51 -5.93 -7.83
C VAL A 81 -18.60 -7.45 -7.74
N SER A 82 -19.16 -8.13 -8.73
CA SER A 82 -19.25 -9.60 -8.74
C SER A 82 -17.87 -10.25 -8.76
N TRP A 83 -17.01 -9.82 -9.68
CA TRP A 83 -15.62 -10.28 -9.74
C TRP A 83 -14.86 -9.96 -8.44
N ALA A 84 -15.02 -8.74 -7.94
CA ALA A 84 -14.34 -8.30 -6.73
C ALA A 84 -14.73 -9.15 -5.50
N ARG A 85 -16.02 -9.50 -5.35
CA ARG A 85 -16.50 -10.38 -4.26
C ARG A 85 -15.92 -11.81 -4.36
N GLU A 86 -15.91 -12.39 -5.55
CA GLU A 86 -15.36 -13.73 -5.75
C GLU A 86 -13.85 -13.75 -5.51
N THR A 87 -13.15 -12.72 -5.99
CA THR A 87 -11.72 -12.54 -5.75
C THR A 87 -11.43 -12.34 -4.26
N ALA A 88 -12.18 -11.50 -3.56
CA ALA A 88 -12.01 -11.29 -2.12
C ALA A 88 -12.18 -12.59 -1.31
N ARG A 89 -13.14 -13.46 -1.69
CA ARG A 89 -13.29 -14.78 -1.05
C ARG A 89 -12.07 -15.67 -1.29
N MET A 90 -11.56 -15.71 -2.51
CA MET A 90 -10.34 -16.41 -2.83
C MET A 90 -9.16 -15.88 -2.02
N LEU A 91 -8.97 -14.57 -1.96
CA LEU A 91 -7.91 -13.93 -1.18
C LEU A 91 -8.00 -14.27 0.32
N GLY A 92 -9.22 -14.31 0.87
CA GLY A 92 -9.47 -14.70 2.26
C GLY A 92 -9.03 -16.13 2.58
N ALA A 93 -9.17 -17.07 1.62
CA ALA A 93 -8.72 -18.45 1.79
C ALA A 93 -7.20 -18.61 1.92
N TYR A 94 -6.44 -17.60 1.47
CA TYR A 94 -4.97 -17.57 1.57
C TYR A 94 -4.46 -16.56 2.60
N GLY A 95 -5.31 -16.05 3.48
CA GLY A 95 -4.92 -15.15 4.57
C GLY A 95 -4.38 -13.81 4.10
N ILE A 96 -4.90 -13.27 3.00
CA ILE A 96 -4.55 -11.92 2.51
C ILE A 96 -5.14 -10.88 3.45
N VAL A 97 -4.36 -9.86 3.81
CA VAL A 97 -4.75 -8.82 4.77
C VAL A 97 -5.76 -7.85 4.16
N TRP A 98 -5.46 -7.30 2.97
CA TRP A 98 -6.39 -6.42 2.27
C TRP A 98 -6.38 -6.65 0.75
N PHE A 99 -7.50 -6.23 0.15
CA PHE A 99 -7.71 -6.17 -1.30
C PHE A 99 -7.85 -4.69 -1.70
N GLU A 100 -6.84 -4.18 -2.40
CA GLU A 100 -6.71 -2.80 -2.83
C GLU A 100 -7.18 -2.63 -4.26
N GLU A 101 -7.83 -1.48 -4.54
CA GLU A 101 -8.28 -1.09 -5.88
C GLU A 101 -9.04 -2.19 -6.65
N ALA A 102 -9.90 -2.94 -5.94
CA ALA A 102 -10.70 -4.02 -6.52
C ALA A 102 -11.69 -3.53 -7.59
N LEU A 103 -12.06 -2.25 -7.55
CA LEU A 103 -13.05 -1.60 -8.39
C LEU A 103 -12.51 -0.25 -8.89
N ARG A 104 -13.19 0.34 -9.86
CA ARG A 104 -12.89 1.70 -10.30
C ARG A 104 -13.00 2.70 -9.14
N PRO A 105 -12.13 3.70 -9.08
CA PRO A 105 -12.09 4.65 -7.96
C PRO A 105 -13.37 5.44 -7.72
N ASP A 106 -14.23 5.58 -8.74
CA ASP A 106 -15.50 6.31 -8.69
C ASP A 106 -16.72 5.43 -8.32
N ASP A 107 -16.54 4.12 -8.12
CA ASP A 107 -17.60 3.17 -7.78
C ASP A 107 -17.84 3.06 -6.26
N LEU A 108 -18.27 4.16 -5.65
CA LEU A 108 -18.59 4.19 -4.21
C LEU A 108 -19.57 3.08 -3.80
N GLN A 109 -20.62 2.86 -4.59
CA GLN A 109 -21.63 1.86 -4.27
C GLN A 109 -21.06 0.44 -4.35
N GLY A 110 -20.26 0.15 -5.37
CA GLY A 110 -19.58 -1.14 -5.49
C GLY A 110 -18.64 -1.41 -4.32
N PHE A 111 -17.88 -0.41 -3.86
CA PHE A 111 -17.02 -0.54 -2.67
C PHE A 111 -17.85 -0.82 -1.40
N LYS A 112 -18.99 -0.16 -1.19
CA LYS A 112 -19.89 -0.46 -0.06
C LYS A 112 -20.37 -1.91 -0.08
N GLU A 113 -20.79 -2.39 -1.24
CA GLU A 113 -21.25 -3.77 -1.42
C GLU A 113 -20.11 -4.78 -1.24
N LEU A 114 -18.92 -4.48 -1.76
CA LEU A 114 -17.74 -5.32 -1.58
C LEU A 114 -17.37 -5.44 -0.10
N ARG A 115 -17.24 -4.31 0.59
CA ARG A 115 -16.86 -4.29 2.01
C ARG A 115 -17.81 -5.09 2.90
N GLN A 116 -19.13 -5.04 2.65
CA GLN A 116 -20.13 -5.78 3.42
C GLN A 116 -19.97 -7.31 3.33
N SER A 117 -19.35 -7.81 2.28
CA SER A 117 -19.26 -9.26 1.99
C SER A 117 -17.82 -9.77 1.92
N SER A 118 -16.84 -8.91 2.01
CA SER A 118 -15.43 -9.26 1.90
C SER A 118 -14.89 -9.88 3.20
N PRO A 119 -14.20 -11.03 3.14
CA PRO A 119 -13.50 -11.61 4.29
C PRO A 119 -12.13 -10.96 4.53
N VAL A 120 -11.67 -10.09 3.64
CA VAL A 120 -10.42 -9.32 3.74
C VAL A 120 -10.72 -7.84 3.79
N LEU A 121 -9.83 -7.02 4.34
CA LEU A 121 -10.02 -5.58 4.38
C LEU A 121 -10.08 -5.01 2.96
N VAL A 122 -10.92 -4.01 2.74
CA VAL A 122 -11.08 -3.34 1.44
C VAL A 122 -10.37 -1.99 1.50
N ALA A 123 -9.46 -1.76 0.53
CA ALA A 123 -8.60 -0.59 0.48
C ALA A 123 -8.68 0.12 -0.86
N THR A 124 -8.60 1.46 -0.85
CA THR A 124 -8.35 2.32 -2.04
C THR A 124 -8.06 3.75 -1.63
N GLY A 125 -7.71 4.60 -2.59
CA GLY A 125 -7.61 6.05 -2.37
C GLY A 125 -6.38 6.71 -2.93
N GLU A 126 -5.45 6.00 -3.54
CA GLU A 126 -4.20 6.55 -4.08
C GLU A 126 -4.38 7.62 -5.16
N VAL A 127 -5.49 7.56 -5.89
CA VAL A 127 -5.85 8.53 -6.94
C VAL A 127 -6.77 9.64 -6.44
N PHE A 128 -7.22 9.61 -5.18
CA PHE A 128 -8.05 10.67 -4.62
C PHE A 128 -7.19 11.89 -4.25
N THR A 129 -7.64 13.08 -4.65
CA THR A 129 -6.81 14.28 -4.57
C THR A 129 -7.15 15.25 -3.42
N ARG A 130 -8.22 15.03 -2.65
CA ARG A 130 -8.65 15.92 -1.58
C ARG A 130 -9.67 15.27 -0.66
N ARG A 131 -9.83 15.80 0.57
CA ARG A 131 -10.77 15.28 1.58
C ARG A 131 -12.18 15.02 1.08
N GLN A 132 -12.69 15.92 0.26
CA GLN A 132 -14.06 15.82 -0.24
C GLN A 132 -14.29 14.54 -1.07
N THR A 133 -13.22 14.02 -1.71
CA THR A 133 -13.29 12.74 -2.42
C THR A 133 -13.27 11.56 -1.45
N PHE A 134 -12.44 11.61 -0.40
CA PHE A 134 -12.38 10.56 0.61
C PHE A 134 -13.62 10.52 1.52
N GLN A 135 -14.21 11.68 1.80
CA GLN A 135 -15.26 11.80 2.80
C GLN A 135 -16.40 10.80 2.62
N PRO A 136 -17.07 10.65 1.46
CA PRO A 136 -18.16 9.68 1.30
C PRO A 136 -17.69 8.23 1.53
N TYR A 137 -16.48 7.88 1.10
CA TYR A 137 -15.94 6.53 1.31
C TYR A 137 -15.74 6.20 2.79
N ILE A 138 -15.35 7.19 3.59
CA ILE A 138 -15.16 7.05 5.04
C ILE A 138 -16.51 7.05 5.77
N THR A 139 -17.35 8.08 5.54
CA THR A 139 -18.58 8.30 6.31
C THR A 139 -19.67 7.28 5.99
N GLU A 140 -19.71 6.76 4.76
CA GLU A 140 -20.64 5.72 4.34
C GLU A 140 -20.09 4.30 4.50
N ARG A 141 -18.91 4.17 5.12
CA ARG A 141 -18.26 2.89 5.41
C ARG A 141 -18.04 2.02 4.16
N ALA A 142 -17.57 2.63 3.09
CA ALA A 142 -17.25 1.93 1.86
C ALA A 142 -15.92 1.18 1.92
N LEU A 143 -15.03 1.55 2.86
CA LEU A 143 -13.67 1.02 2.98
C LEU A 143 -13.32 0.66 4.42
N ASP A 144 -12.34 -0.21 4.57
CA ASP A 144 -11.66 -0.50 5.84
C ASP A 144 -10.33 0.26 5.96
N VAL A 145 -9.70 0.56 4.81
CA VAL A 145 -8.41 1.26 4.71
C VAL A 145 -8.50 2.34 3.65
N ILE A 146 -8.16 3.58 4.02
CA ILE A 146 -7.91 4.66 3.04
C ILE A 146 -6.42 4.80 2.77
N GLN A 147 -6.07 5.06 1.49
CA GLN A 147 -4.68 5.12 1.04
C GLN A 147 -4.36 6.45 0.35
N PRO A 148 -4.36 7.58 1.11
CA PRO A 148 -4.03 8.86 0.52
C PRO A 148 -2.55 8.93 0.14
N ASP A 149 -2.26 9.38 -1.08
CA ASP A 149 -0.91 9.77 -1.48
C ASP A 149 -0.67 11.22 -1.01
N LEU A 150 0.26 11.41 -0.08
CA LEU A 150 0.55 12.73 0.49
C LEU A 150 1.08 13.72 -0.57
N THR A 151 1.66 13.21 -1.66
CA THR A 151 2.15 14.06 -2.75
C THR A 151 1.04 14.53 -3.69
N LYS A 152 -0.15 13.93 -3.60
CA LYS A 152 -1.34 14.23 -4.43
C LYS A 152 -2.48 14.87 -3.63
N CYS A 153 -2.72 14.44 -2.39
CA CYS A 153 -3.93 14.77 -1.64
C CYS A 153 -3.87 16.13 -0.92
N GLY A 154 -2.72 16.84 -0.94
CA GLY A 154 -2.56 18.15 -0.30
C GLY A 154 -1.55 18.16 0.84
N GLY A 155 -0.64 17.19 0.89
CA GLY A 155 0.48 17.12 1.82
C GLY A 155 0.10 16.65 3.23
N LEU A 156 1.06 16.77 4.15
CA LEU A 156 0.92 16.34 5.55
C LEU A 156 -0.28 16.97 6.28
N SER A 157 -0.58 18.23 6.00
CA SER A 157 -1.70 18.94 6.64
C SER A 157 -3.04 18.31 6.28
N GLU A 158 -3.22 17.92 5.04
CA GLU A 158 -4.45 17.26 4.57
C GLU A 158 -4.48 15.78 4.96
N GLY A 159 -3.35 15.08 4.86
CA GLY A 159 -3.20 13.71 5.35
C GLY A 159 -3.55 13.56 6.84
N ARG A 160 -3.11 14.50 7.67
CA ARG A 160 -3.48 14.54 9.11
C ARG A 160 -4.99 14.70 9.32
N ARG A 161 -5.65 15.53 8.53
CA ARG A 161 -7.11 15.72 8.63
C ARG A 161 -7.87 14.46 8.19
N LEU A 162 -7.38 13.80 7.13
CA LEU A 162 -7.90 12.51 6.69
C LEU A 162 -7.71 11.43 7.77
N ALA A 163 -6.55 11.41 8.43
CA ALA A 163 -6.28 10.44 9.49
C ALA A 163 -7.23 10.59 10.68
N TRP A 164 -7.54 11.81 11.12
CA TRP A 164 -8.53 12.04 12.17
C TRP A 164 -9.95 11.68 11.72
N MET A 165 -10.34 12.03 10.50
CA MET A 165 -11.64 11.63 9.96
C MET A 165 -11.75 10.09 9.90
N ALA A 166 -10.72 9.40 9.46
CA ALA A 166 -10.67 7.94 9.43
C ALA A 166 -10.78 7.35 10.85
N HIS A 167 -10.04 7.92 11.81
CA HIS A 167 -10.10 7.52 13.22
C HIS A 167 -11.52 7.60 13.78
N ASP A 168 -12.22 8.72 13.56
CA ASP A 168 -13.57 8.96 14.08
C ASP A 168 -14.60 7.96 13.51
N HIS A 169 -14.30 7.33 12.37
CA HIS A 169 -15.17 6.35 11.71
C HIS A 169 -14.65 4.90 11.79
N GLY A 170 -13.54 4.66 12.52
CA GLY A 170 -12.97 3.32 12.65
C GLY A 170 -12.35 2.77 11.36
N VAL A 171 -11.88 3.65 10.48
CA VAL A 171 -11.18 3.31 9.23
C VAL A 171 -9.68 3.46 9.44
N LEU A 172 -8.89 2.53 8.90
CA LEU A 172 -7.43 2.61 8.92
C LEU A 172 -6.93 3.58 7.85
N LEU A 173 -5.74 4.14 8.08
CA LEU A 173 -5.02 4.93 7.08
C LEU A 173 -3.66 4.28 6.81
N VAL A 174 -3.35 4.09 5.54
CA VAL A 174 -2.06 3.61 5.06
C VAL A 174 -1.65 4.48 3.87
N PRO A 175 -0.68 5.38 4.02
CA PRO A 175 -0.29 6.25 2.90
C PRO A 175 0.21 5.45 1.70
N HIS A 176 -0.21 5.87 0.50
CA HIS A 176 0.33 5.36 -0.76
C HIS A 176 1.71 5.94 -1.03
N GLY A 177 2.70 5.09 -1.28
CA GLY A 177 4.12 5.44 -1.31
C GLY A 177 4.84 5.23 -2.67
N TRP A 178 4.10 5.11 -3.77
CA TRP A 178 4.72 5.02 -5.11
C TRP A 178 5.12 6.39 -5.64
N ASN A 179 6.06 7.04 -4.94
CA ASN A 179 6.53 8.38 -5.25
C ASN A 179 8.05 8.49 -5.12
N THR A 180 8.58 9.08 -4.05
CA THR A 180 10.04 9.25 -3.84
C THR A 180 10.42 9.02 -2.38
N GLY A 181 11.72 8.95 -2.08
CA GLY A 181 12.19 8.89 -0.70
C GLY A 181 11.74 10.08 0.17
N VAL A 182 11.47 11.24 -0.44
CA VAL A 182 10.87 12.40 0.26
C VAL A 182 9.42 12.11 0.67
N GLY A 183 8.65 11.48 -0.22
CA GLY A 183 7.30 11.03 0.09
C GLY A 183 7.29 9.99 1.20
N VAL A 184 8.16 8.99 1.13
CA VAL A 184 8.30 7.97 2.20
C VAL A 184 8.61 8.60 3.56
N ALA A 185 9.46 9.64 3.61
CA ALA A 185 9.73 10.36 4.86
C ALA A 185 8.48 11.06 5.40
N ALA A 186 7.67 11.65 4.53
CA ALA A 186 6.40 12.28 4.93
C ALA A 186 5.38 11.24 5.40
N ASP A 187 5.28 10.10 4.71
CA ASP A 187 4.38 8.99 5.06
C ASP A 187 4.76 8.37 6.41
N LEU A 188 6.07 8.18 6.68
CA LEU A 188 6.57 7.74 7.98
C LEU A 188 6.20 8.73 9.09
N ALA A 189 6.41 10.04 8.87
CA ALA A 189 6.10 11.06 9.84
C ALA A 189 4.59 11.10 10.17
N LEU A 190 3.72 11.00 9.14
CA LEU A 190 2.28 10.92 9.34
C LEU A 190 1.88 9.65 10.08
N SER A 191 2.37 8.49 9.62
CA SER A 191 2.00 7.19 10.18
C SER A 191 2.42 7.05 11.64
N ALA A 192 3.61 7.54 12.00
CA ALA A 192 4.09 7.54 13.37
C ALA A 192 3.27 8.44 14.31
N ALA A 193 2.66 9.50 13.76
CA ALA A 193 1.89 10.47 14.54
C ALA A 193 0.41 10.09 14.73
N MET A 194 -0.14 9.20 13.89
CA MET A 194 -1.58 8.92 13.85
C MET A 194 -1.95 7.54 14.38
N PRO A 195 -2.99 7.43 15.25
CA PRO A 195 -3.34 6.15 15.89
C PRO A 195 -3.92 5.11 14.92
N VAL A 196 -4.41 5.54 13.76
CA VAL A 196 -5.02 4.66 12.75
C VAL A 196 -4.05 4.15 11.70
N ALA A 197 -2.80 4.61 11.71
CA ALA A 197 -1.79 4.18 10.77
C ALA A 197 -0.96 3.03 11.36
N LYS A 198 -1.02 1.86 10.71
CA LYS A 198 -0.31 0.65 11.14
C LYS A 198 0.86 0.29 10.24
N TRP A 199 0.78 0.67 8.97
CA TRP A 199 1.76 0.36 7.94
C TRP A 199 2.18 1.61 7.18
N VAL A 200 3.30 1.50 6.50
CA VAL A 200 3.77 2.46 5.50
C VAL A 200 4.21 1.71 4.24
N GLU A 201 3.88 2.25 3.09
CA GLU A 201 4.33 1.68 1.82
C GLU A 201 5.80 1.93 1.57
N TYR A 202 6.52 0.90 1.14
CA TYR A 202 7.91 1.00 0.73
C TYR A 202 8.11 0.28 -0.61
N GLN A 203 8.08 1.03 -1.70
CA GLN A 203 8.38 0.48 -3.01
C GLN A 203 9.86 0.08 -3.08
N THR A 204 10.12 -1.19 -3.38
CA THR A 204 11.47 -1.76 -3.33
C THR A 204 12.14 -1.80 -4.70
N GLY A 205 13.47 -1.68 -4.73
CA GLY A 205 14.26 -1.79 -5.96
C GLY A 205 14.20 -0.57 -6.86
N VAL A 206 13.85 0.59 -6.33
CA VAL A 206 13.78 1.84 -7.10
C VAL A 206 14.70 2.92 -6.53
N PRO A 207 15.61 3.49 -7.37
CA PRO A 207 16.63 4.42 -6.91
C PRO A 207 16.07 5.70 -6.28
N TYR A 208 14.97 6.24 -6.81
CA TYR A 208 14.35 7.47 -6.28
C TYR A 208 13.69 7.29 -4.91
N ILE A 209 13.60 6.05 -4.40
CA ILE A 209 13.23 5.77 -3.00
C ILE A 209 14.49 5.40 -2.20
N GLU A 210 15.31 4.50 -2.71
CA GLU A 210 16.40 3.90 -1.95
C GLU A 210 17.68 4.75 -1.91
N GLU A 211 17.91 5.61 -2.92
CA GLU A 211 19.14 6.37 -3.06
C GLU A 211 18.97 7.90 -2.94
N LEU A 212 17.76 8.44 -3.17
CA LEU A 212 17.53 9.88 -3.29
C LEU A 212 17.74 10.64 -1.98
N VAL A 213 17.59 10.00 -0.82
CA VAL A 213 17.62 10.66 0.49
C VAL A 213 18.69 10.11 1.41
N LEU A 214 19.18 10.97 2.31
CA LEU A 214 20.14 10.65 3.36
C LEU A 214 19.55 11.02 4.74
N PRO A 215 19.72 10.16 5.76
CA PRO A 215 20.22 8.78 5.64
C PRO A 215 19.27 7.91 4.82
N ALA A 216 19.79 6.91 4.12
CA ALA A 216 18.96 5.93 3.44
C ALA A 216 18.08 5.16 4.45
N PHE A 217 16.85 4.87 4.07
CA PHE A 217 15.94 4.07 4.91
C PHE A 217 16.48 2.65 5.10
N LYS A 218 16.49 2.18 6.34
CA LYS A 218 16.94 0.83 6.70
C LYS A 218 15.98 0.23 7.71
N LEU A 219 15.62 -1.03 7.50
CA LEU A 219 14.87 -1.79 8.48
C LEU A 219 15.73 -2.04 9.71
N ASP A 220 15.10 -1.99 10.88
CA ASP A 220 15.72 -2.49 12.12
C ASP A 220 15.65 -4.03 12.22
N ALA A 221 16.13 -4.57 13.33
CA ALA A 221 16.17 -6.03 13.56
C ALA A 221 14.76 -6.67 13.60
N GLU A 222 13.74 -5.91 13.92
CA GLU A 222 12.35 -6.36 13.95
C GLU A 222 11.62 -6.15 12.60
N GLY A 223 12.31 -5.61 11.58
CA GLY A 223 11.73 -5.34 10.27
C GLY A 223 10.89 -4.06 10.22
N MET A 224 11.11 -3.12 11.14
CA MET A 224 10.45 -1.83 11.20
C MET A 224 11.30 -0.74 10.55
N LEU A 225 10.68 0.33 10.06
CA LEU A 225 11.38 1.54 9.64
C LEU A 225 11.40 2.55 10.80
N PRO A 226 12.59 2.93 11.30
CA PRO A 226 12.72 4.02 12.26
C PRO A 226 12.28 5.36 11.63
N VAL A 227 11.60 6.18 12.42
CA VAL A 227 11.21 7.53 12.00
C VAL A 227 12.42 8.45 12.10
N PRO A 228 12.80 9.18 11.04
CA PRO A 228 13.88 10.15 11.10
C PRO A 228 13.60 11.25 12.12
N THR A 229 14.62 11.64 12.93
CA THR A 229 14.45 12.57 14.07
C THR A 229 15.07 13.95 13.85
N ALA A 230 15.80 14.18 12.77
CA ALA A 230 16.34 15.50 12.44
C ALA A 230 15.23 16.49 12.05
N PRO A 231 15.47 17.82 12.11
CA PRO A 231 14.47 18.83 11.77
C PRO A 231 13.85 18.64 10.38
N GLY A 232 12.61 19.08 10.22
CA GLY A 232 11.83 18.90 8.98
C GLY A 232 11.33 17.46 8.84
N LEU A 233 11.54 16.83 7.69
CA LEU A 233 11.26 15.41 7.45
C LEU A 233 12.37 14.48 7.98
N GLY A 234 13.41 15.05 8.60
CA GLY A 234 14.53 14.29 9.14
C GLY A 234 15.48 13.70 8.10
N ILE A 235 15.41 14.17 6.87
CA ILE A 235 16.22 13.72 5.73
C ILE A 235 16.85 14.91 5.01
N SER A 236 17.90 14.64 4.22
CA SER A 236 18.44 15.55 3.20
C SER A 236 18.46 14.85 1.85
N LEU A 237 18.47 15.64 0.77
CA LEU A 237 18.63 15.08 -0.57
C LEU A 237 20.09 14.61 -0.76
N ASN A 238 20.25 13.48 -1.45
CA ASN A 238 21.56 12.92 -1.82
C ASN A 238 22.06 13.61 -3.10
N PRO A 239 23.11 14.46 -3.04
CA PRO A 239 23.61 15.20 -4.21
C PRO A 239 24.11 14.27 -5.34
N ASP A 240 24.70 13.14 -4.96
CA ASP A 240 25.25 12.18 -5.95
C ASP A 240 24.11 11.47 -6.70
N ALA A 241 23.03 11.13 -6.01
CA ALA A 241 21.85 10.57 -6.65
C ALA A 241 21.17 11.61 -7.58
N ILE A 242 21.04 12.87 -7.11
CA ILE A 242 20.51 13.95 -7.94
C ILE A 242 21.37 14.11 -9.20
N ALA A 243 22.69 14.21 -9.07
CA ALA A 243 23.58 14.36 -10.24
C ALA A 243 23.49 13.19 -11.22
N ARG A 244 23.31 11.95 -10.68
CA ARG A 244 23.19 10.73 -11.51
C ARG A 244 21.88 10.65 -12.28
N TYR A 245 20.76 11.11 -11.69
CA TYR A 245 19.41 10.95 -12.26
C TYR A 245 18.82 12.24 -12.85
N SER A 246 19.47 13.40 -12.68
CA SER A 246 19.10 14.63 -13.38
C SER A 246 19.58 14.56 -14.84
N ARG A 247 18.66 14.78 -15.75
CA ARG A 247 18.93 14.88 -17.20
C ARG A 247 18.81 16.32 -17.66
#